data_d71150ae53b4bf55cbe653330d994334
#
_entry.id   d71150ae53b4bf55cbe653330d994334
#
_cell.length_a   1.000
_cell.length_b   1.000
_cell.length_c   1.000
_cell.angle_alpha   90.00
_cell.angle_beta   90.00
_cell.angle_gamma   90.00
#
_symmetry.space_group_name_H-M   'P 1'
#
loop_
_entity.id
_entity.type
_entity.pdbx_description
1 polymer ?
#
loop_
_entity_poly.entity_id
_entity_poly.type
_entity_poly.pdbx_seq_one_letter_code
_entity_poly.pdbx_strand_id
1 'polypeptide(L)'
;MNIIVNEELKAYIDPLTPEEYESLERSLLAEGCRDALMLWGEVLIDGHNRHAICQAHGLPFQVTQSTLFKSLEDVHLWMIDQHLGRRSVSDFQRGVLALRKREIMAARRSRTQALASSTTETAEANINKSADTPPWDDSEPSGETVSAAPLASRDDIAKAARLSSNQVVLIEKIRKQAVPEVVAALKSGAISLNAAAAVASLPTHEQVAAAVGGTDELKQAAKRVREAKRKPRVLSDEPSDQEEGVQAPDSCAPGEDVKALKRRIGQLEKENDALRKQVLNLLEKTSRLT
;
A
#
# COMPACT_ATOMS: atom_id res chain seq x y z
N MET A 1 14.19 33.24 -4.59
CA MET A 1 12.89 32.57 -4.44
C MET A 1 12.98 31.70 -3.19
N ASN A 2 12.06 31.84 -2.24
CA ASN A 2 12.09 31.06 -1.01
C ASN A 2 11.29 29.76 -1.25
N ILE A 3 11.95 28.60 -1.16
CA ILE A 3 11.29 27.30 -1.36
C ILE A 3 11.04 26.68 0.00
N ILE A 4 9.78 26.41 0.31
CA ILE A 4 9.34 25.81 1.56
C ILE A 4 9.19 24.31 1.36
N VAL A 5 9.97 23.53 2.10
CA VAL A 5 9.82 22.07 2.14
C VAL A 5 8.84 21.72 3.25
N ASN A 6 7.67 21.20 2.87
CA ASN A 6 6.68 20.76 3.84
C ASN A 6 7.01 19.33 4.29
N GLU A 7 7.24 19.13 5.60
CA GLU A 7 7.60 17.83 6.17
C GLU A 7 6.49 16.77 6.01
N GLU A 8 5.20 17.17 6.00
CA GLU A 8 4.11 16.22 5.75
C GLU A 8 4.14 15.67 4.31
N LEU A 9 4.46 16.52 3.33
CA LEU A 9 4.63 16.09 1.94
C LEU A 9 5.88 15.24 1.77
N LYS A 10 6.97 15.61 2.42
CA LYS A 10 8.23 14.85 2.41
C LYS A 10 8.06 13.45 3.02
N ALA A 11 7.19 13.30 4.02
CA ALA A 11 6.92 12.01 4.66
C ALA A 11 6.29 10.96 3.71
N TYR A 12 5.74 11.36 2.56
CA TYR A 12 5.26 10.43 1.53
C TYR A 12 6.38 9.81 0.70
N ILE A 13 7.57 10.41 0.75
CA ILE A 13 8.73 9.99 -0.03
C ILE A 13 9.59 9.10 0.85
N ASP A 14 9.89 7.87 0.37
CA ASP A 14 10.89 7.06 1.06
C ASP A 14 12.27 7.71 0.95
N PRO A 15 13.03 7.74 2.05
CA PRO A 15 14.41 8.18 1.99
C PRO A 15 15.18 7.27 1.02
N LEU A 16 16.03 7.89 0.20
CA LEU A 16 16.93 7.15 -0.67
C LEU A 16 17.90 6.30 0.16
N THR A 17 18.25 5.13 -0.35
CA THR A 17 19.39 4.39 0.18
C THR A 17 20.68 5.18 -0.06
N PRO A 18 21.76 4.95 0.73
CA PRO A 18 23.03 5.63 0.50
C PRO A 18 23.55 5.50 -0.95
N GLU A 19 23.40 4.32 -1.53
CA GLU A 19 23.82 4.03 -2.92
C GLU A 19 22.99 4.80 -3.94
N GLU A 20 21.66 4.88 -3.74
CA GLU A 20 20.76 5.66 -4.59
C GLU A 20 21.04 7.17 -4.47
N TYR A 21 21.32 7.64 -3.24
CA TYR A 21 21.68 9.03 -3.01
C TYR A 21 23.00 9.39 -3.73
N GLU A 22 24.06 8.60 -3.56
CA GLU A 22 25.34 8.80 -4.25
C GLU A 22 25.20 8.74 -5.77
N SER A 23 24.38 7.83 -6.30
CA SER A 23 24.11 7.73 -7.73
C SER A 23 23.40 8.98 -8.26
N LEU A 24 22.40 9.47 -7.55
CA LEU A 24 21.67 10.68 -7.91
C LEU A 24 22.56 11.92 -7.80
N GLU A 25 23.36 12.04 -6.73
CA GLU A 25 24.32 13.12 -6.51
C GLU A 25 25.35 13.17 -7.64
N ARG A 26 25.94 12.05 -7.99
CA ARG A 26 26.91 11.94 -9.10
C ARG A 26 26.28 12.37 -10.43
N SER A 27 25.06 11.97 -10.71
CA SER A 27 24.33 12.38 -11.92
C SER A 27 24.07 13.89 -11.96
N LEU A 28 23.65 14.48 -10.85
CA LEU A 28 23.39 15.91 -10.74
C LEU A 28 24.66 16.75 -10.84
N LEU A 29 25.80 16.26 -10.30
CA LEU A 29 27.09 16.92 -10.42
C LEU A 29 27.64 16.87 -11.84
N ALA A 30 27.42 15.76 -12.55
CA ALA A 30 27.91 15.57 -13.92
C ALA A 30 27.07 16.31 -14.97
N GLU A 31 25.75 16.31 -14.82
CA GLU A 31 24.82 16.72 -15.87
C GLU A 31 23.96 17.93 -15.48
N GLY A 32 24.02 18.34 -14.23
CA GLY A 32 23.12 19.36 -13.66
C GLY A 32 21.72 18.85 -13.40
N CYS A 33 20.87 19.71 -12.85
CA CYS A 33 19.46 19.40 -12.61
C CYS A 33 18.64 19.59 -13.88
N ARG A 34 18.45 18.50 -14.65
CA ARG A 34 17.73 18.52 -15.93
C ARG A 34 16.24 18.72 -15.76
N ASP A 35 15.64 18.01 -14.81
CA ASP A 35 14.21 18.08 -14.56
C ASP A 35 13.88 19.23 -13.61
N ALA A 36 12.96 20.08 -14.00
CA ALA A 36 12.49 21.18 -13.17
C ALA A 36 11.84 20.66 -11.86
N LEU A 37 12.04 21.41 -10.79
CA LEU A 37 11.36 21.17 -9.52
C LEU A 37 9.92 21.72 -9.63
N MET A 38 8.93 20.98 -9.11
CA MET A 38 7.54 21.42 -9.14
C MET A 38 7.16 22.11 -7.83
N LEU A 39 6.65 23.33 -7.92
CA LEU A 39 6.16 24.12 -6.80
C LEU A 39 4.66 24.39 -6.90
N TRP A 40 4.01 24.57 -5.77
CA TRP A 40 2.70 25.17 -5.63
C TRP A 40 2.83 26.39 -4.70
N GLY A 41 2.79 27.59 -5.28
CA GLY A 41 3.22 28.79 -4.59
C GLY A 41 4.71 28.71 -4.22
N GLU A 42 5.00 28.72 -2.92
CA GLU A 42 6.36 28.54 -2.39
C GLU A 42 6.65 27.11 -1.94
N VAL A 43 5.63 26.22 -1.91
CA VAL A 43 5.75 24.85 -1.39
C VAL A 43 6.28 23.91 -2.47
N LEU A 44 7.34 23.18 -2.15
CA LEU A 44 7.91 22.14 -3.00
C LEU A 44 7.00 20.91 -3.02
N ILE A 45 6.57 20.50 -4.22
CA ILE A 45 5.71 19.34 -4.43
C ILE A 45 6.51 18.14 -4.94
N ASP A 46 7.33 18.33 -5.98
CA ASP A 46 8.17 17.26 -6.54
C ASP A 46 9.61 17.68 -6.66
N GLY A 47 10.52 16.71 -6.51
CA GLY A 47 11.95 16.91 -6.62
C GLY A 47 12.66 17.17 -5.28
N HIS A 48 12.11 16.74 -4.14
CA HIS A 48 12.69 16.96 -2.80
C HIS A 48 14.16 16.52 -2.69
N ASN A 49 14.50 15.34 -3.22
CA ASN A 49 15.88 14.83 -3.18
C ASN A 49 16.80 15.66 -4.09
N ARG A 50 16.32 16.02 -5.30
CA ARG A 50 17.06 16.90 -6.23
C ARG A 50 17.29 18.28 -5.62
N HIS A 51 16.27 18.86 -5.00
CA HIS A 51 16.38 20.13 -4.30
C HIS A 51 17.43 20.10 -3.19
N ALA A 52 17.41 19.07 -2.34
CA ALA A 52 18.37 18.93 -1.24
C ALA A 52 19.81 18.84 -1.77
N ILE A 53 20.07 18.05 -2.78
CA ILE A 53 21.40 17.90 -3.38
C ILE A 53 21.84 19.19 -4.07
N CYS A 54 20.96 19.80 -4.88
CA CYS A 54 21.28 21.07 -5.55
C CYS A 54 21.59 22.19 -4.56
N GLN A 55 20.85 22.25 -3.45
CA GLN A 55 21.11 23.21 -2.38
C GLN A 55 22.44 22.97 -1.67
N ALA A 56 22.78 21.69 -1.40
CA ALA A 56 24.04 21.33 -0.76
C ALA A 56 25.27 21.67 -1.60
N HIS A 57 25.18 21.52 -2.92
CA HIS A 57 26.27 21.75 -3.86
C HIS A 57 26.21 23.10 -4.60
N GLY A 58 25.22 23.93 -4.31
CA GLY A 58 25.04 25.22 -5.00
C GLY A 58 24.74 25.10 -6.50
N LEU A 59 24.14 23.98 -6.93
CA LEU A 59 23.82 23.75 -8.34
C LEU A 59 22.57 24.55 -8.76
N PRO A 60 22.55 25.13 -9.97
CA PRO A 60 21.37 25.78 -10.49
C PRO A 60 20.29 24.74 -10.83
N PHE A 61 19.04 25.10 -10.59
CA PHE A 61 17.87 24.29 -10.94
C PHE A 61 16.75 25.15 -11.50
N GLN A 62 15.91 24.54 -12.32
CA GLN A 62 14.70 25.16 -12.86
C GLN A 62 13.51 24.83 -11.98
N VAL A 63 12.51 25.73 -11.99
CA VAL A 63 11.28 25.60 -11.21
C VAL A 63 10.08 25.75 -12.13
N THR A 64 9.11 24.86 -11.98
CA THR A 64 7.81 24.93 -12.64
C THR A 64 6.71 25.14 -11.60
N GLN A 65 5.88 26.18 -11.80
CA GLN A 65 4.74 26.44 -10.95
C GLN A 65 3.53 25.63 -11.41
N SER A 66 2.93 24.89 -10.47
CA SER A 66 1.69 24.17 -10.73
C SER A 66 0.48 25.04 -10.40
N THR A 67 -0.44 25.17 -11.35
CA THR A 67 -1.73 25.86 -11.20
C THR A 67 -2.88 24.87 -11.00
N LEU A 68 -2.59 23.56 -10.94
CA LEU A 68 -3.60 22.50 -10.90
C LEU A 68 -4.31 22.41 -9.54
N PHE A 69 -3.68 22.86 -8.47
CA PHE A 69 -4.14 22.65 -7.10
C PHE A 69 -4.84 23.88 -6.53
N LYS A 70 -6.01 23.67 -5.94
CA LYS A 70 -6.80 24.72 -5.26
C LYS A 70 -6.53 24.73 -3.75
N SER A 71 -6.07 23.61 -3.20
CA SER A 71 -5.84 23.42 -1.77
C SER A 71 -4.65 22.52 -1.50
N LEU A 72 -4.11 22.58 -0.29
CA LEU A 72 -3.05 21.66 0.16
C LEU A 72 -3.54 20.20 0.14
N GLU A 73 -4.84 19.96 0.38
CA GLU A 73 -5.45 18.64 0.28
C GLU A 73 -5.35 18.05 -1.13
N ASP A 74 -5.52 18.90 -2.18
CA ASP A 74 -5.36 18.46 -3.57
C ASP A 74 -3.91 18.06 -3.87
N VAL A 75 -2.95 18.80 -3.31
CA VAL A 75 -1.52 18.47 -3.38
C VAL A 75 -1.24 17.12 -2.74
N HIS A 76 -1.76 16.88 -1.53
CA HIS A 76 -1.61 15.60 -0.83
C HIS A 76 -2.18 14.44 -1.66
N LEU A 77 -3.39 14.59 -2.20
CA LEU A 77 -4.03 13.56 -3.03
C LEU A 77 -3.21 13.27 -4.29
N TRP A 78 -2.75 14.30 -4.97
CA TRP A 78 -1.93 14.16 -6.16
C TRP A 78 -0.61 13.45 -5.86
N MET A 79 0.10 13.86 -4.80
CA MET A 79 1.35 13.19 -4.40
C MET A 79 1.13 11.72 -4.08
N ILE A 80 0.07 11.39 -3.34
CA ILE A 80 -0.27 10.00 -3.03
C ILE A 80 -0.49 9.22 -4.33
N ASP A 81 -1.23 9.76 -5.29
CA ASP A 81 -1.51 9.10 -6.56
C ASP A 81 -0.24 8.89 -7.40
N GLN A 82 0.65 9.88 -7.44
CA GLN A 82 1.95 9.74 -8.08
C GLN A 82 2.79 8.61 -7.45
N HIS A 83 2.84 8.53 -6.12
CA HIS A 83 3.58 7.48 -5.43
C HIS A 83 2.93 6.09 -5.58
N LEU A 84 1.61 5.99 -5.55
CA LEU A 84 0.90 4.73 -5.81
C LEU A 84 1.15 4.19 -7.23
N GLY A 85 1.42 5.07 -8.18
CA GLY A 85 1.80 4.71 -9.55
C GLY A 85 3.23 4.19 -9.71
N ARG A 86 4.13 4.50 -8.78
CA ARG A 86 5.57 4.11 -8.86
C ARG A 86 5.75 2.63 -8.53
N ARG A 87 6.66 1.96 -9.26
CA ARG A 87 6.98 0.54 -9.04
C ARG A 87 7.88 0.30 -7.83
N SER A 88 8.71 1.29 -7.46
CA SER A 88 9.70 1.20 -6.38
C SER A 88 9.11 1.31 -4.96
N VAL A 89 7.83 1.64 -4.83
CA VAL A 89 7.16 1.80 -3.53
C VAL A 89 6.84 0.44 -2.93
N SER A 90 7.22 0.20 -1.67
CA SER A 90 6.94 -1.04 -0.95
C SER A 90 5.43 -1.26 -0.73
N ASP A 91 5.02 -2.52 -0.56
CA ASP A 91 3.61 -2.87 -0.28
C ASP A 91 3.09 -2.17 0.97
N PHE A 92 3.90 -2.11 2.02
CA PHE A 92 3.55 -1.42 3.26
C PHE A 92 3.26 0.07 3.00
N GLN A 93 4.14 0.72 2.27
CA GLN A 93 4.01 2.14 1.98
C GLN A 93 2.82 2.43 1.06
N ARG A 94 2.59 1.60 0.02
CA ARG A 94 1.38 1.69 -0.81
C ARG A 94 0.11 1.62 0.02
N GLY A 95 0.06 0.70 0.98
CA GLY A 95 -1.08 0.58 1.88
C GLY A 95 -1.26 1.78 2.80
N VAL A 96 -0.17 2.32 3.37
CA VAL A 96 -0.21 3.53 4.21
C VAL A 96 -0.71 4.73 3.40
N LEU A 97 -0.21 4.91 2.17
CA LEU A 97 -0.63 5.98 1.27
C LEU A 97 -2.12 5.88 0.90
N ALA A 98 -2.60 4.68 0.58
CA ALA A 98 -4.01 4.46 0.25
C ALA A 98 -4.94 4.70 1.45
N LEU A 99 -4.51 4.32 2.66
CA LEU A 99 -5.23 4.63 3.90
C LEU A 99 -5.28 6.14 4.15
N ARG A 100 -4.16 6.85 3.94
CA ARG A 100 -4.11 8.30 4.07
C ARG A 100 -5.02 8.99 3.05
N LYS A 101 -5.03 8.52 1.80
CA LYS A 101 -5.96 9.00 0.75
C LYS A 101 -7.41 8.89 1.21
N ARG A 102 -7.81 7.75 1.77
CA ARG A 102 -9.16 7.53 2.33
C ARG A 102 -9.49 8.55 3.41
N GLU A 103 -8.56 8.78 4.34
CA GLU A 103 -8.75 9.73 5.46
C GLU A 103 -8.99 11.16 4.95
N ILE A 104 -8.18 11.63 4.01
CA ILE A 104 -8.30 12.96 3.40
C ILE A 104 -9.66 13.08 2.67
N MET A 105 -10.02 12.07 1.88
CA MET A 105 -11.29 12.08 1.16
C MET A 105 -12.51 12.03 2.09
N ALA A 106 -12.42 11.28 3.19
CA ALA A 106 -13.47 11.22 4.21
C ALA A 106 -13.63 12.57 4.94
N ALA A 107 -12.52 13.20 5.33
CA ALA A 107 -12.52 14.51 5.97
C ALA A 107 -13.09 15.60 5.04
N ARG A 108 -12.76 15.54 3.74
CA ARG A 108 -13.32 16.47 2.72
C ARG A 108 -14.82 16.31 2.59
N ARG A 109 -15.35 15.08 2.58
CA ARG A 109 -16.80 14.83 2.52
C ARG A 109 -17.53 15.32 3.75
N SER A 110 -17.02 15.02 4.96
CA SER A 110 -17.64 15.47 6.19
C SER A 110 -17.70 16.99 6.26
N ARG A 111 -16.68 17.70 5.78
CA ARG A 111 -16.66 19.16 5.69
C ARG A 111 -17.69 19.69 4.69
N THR A 112 -17.79 19.06 3.51
CA THR A 112 -18.79 19.46 2.49
C THR A 112 -20.22 19.23 2.98
N GLN A 113 -20.47 18.12 3.67
CA GLN A 113 -21.78 17.83 4.28
C GLN A 113 -22.13 18.82 5.40
N ALA A 114 -21.17 19.18 6.25
CA ALA A 114 -21.36 20.16 7.31
C ALA A 114 -21.68 21.57 6.74
N LEU A 115 -21.02 21.96 5.64
CA LEU A 115 -21.33 23.21 4.96
C LEU A 115 -22.73 23.17 4.30
N ALA A 116 -23.11 22.05 3.68
CA ALA A 116 -24.43 21.90 3.08
C ALA A 116 -25.55 21.94 4.13
N SER A 117 -25.35 21.33 5.31
CA SER A 117 -26.35 21.36 6.41
C SER A 117 -26.46 22.77 7.03
N SER A 118 -25.37 23.51 7.14
CA SER A 118 -25.42 24.89 7.65
C SER A 118 -26.07 25.89 6.68
N THR A 119 -26.10 25.57 5.40
CA THR A 119 -26.76 26.42 4.37
C THR A 119 -28.27 26.19 4.33
N THR A 120 -28.74 25.02 4.81
CA THR A 120 -30.19 24.69 4.84
C THR A 120 -30.93 25.40 5.98
N GLU A 121 -30.26 25.74 7.08
CA GLU A 121 -30.89 26.45 8.21
C GLU A 121 -31.11 27.94 7.94
N THR A 122 -30.47 28.53 6.89
CA THR A 122 -30.64 29.93 6.51
C THR A 122 -31.54 30.13 5.27
N ALA A 123 -32.06 29.05 4.66
CA ALA A 123 -32.81 29.12 3.39
C ALA A 123 -34.34 28.96 3.51
N GLU A 124 -34.92 28.95 4.73
CA GLU A 124 -36.39 28.89 4.88
C GLU A 124 -37.12 30.24 4.74
N ALA A 125 -36.44 31.29 4.22
CA ALA A 125 -37.06 32.59 4.01
C ALA A 125 -36.79 33.12 2.61
N ASN A 126 -37.11 32.39 1.54
CA ASN A 126 -37.50 33.03 0.27
C ASN A 126 -37.92 31.98 -0.78
N ILE A 127 -39.17 31.53 -0.68
CA ILE A 127 -39.83 30.87 -1.82
C ILE A 127 -40.61 31.93 -2.56
N ASN A 128 -40.07 32.43 -3.67
CA ASN A 128 -40.91 32.92 -4.76
C ASN A 128 -40.18 32.83 -6.11
N LYS A 129 -40.68 31.89 -6.90
CA LYS A 129 -40.89 31.89 -8.35
C LYS A 129 -39.84 32.55 -9.26
N SER A 130 -39.25 31.76 -10.13
CA SER A 130 -39.59 31.87 -11.56
C SER A 130 -39.20 30.60 -12.27
N ALA A 131 -40.22 29.92 -12.77
CA ALA A 131 -40.12 28.93 -13.79
C ALA A 131 -39.80 29.62 -15.11
N ASP A 132 -38.61 29.38 -15.65
CA ASP A 132 -38.35 29.45 -17.10
C ASP A 132 -36.91 28.95 -17.37
N THR A 133 -36.73 27.65 -17.46
CA THR A 133 -35.58 27.06 -18.12
C THR A 133 -36.11 25.98 -19.06
N PRO A 134 -35.81 26.10 -20.37
CA PRO A 134 -36.25 25.08 -21.36
C PRO A 134 -35.54 23.75 -21.12
N PRO A 135 -36.20 22.60 -21.37
CA PRO A 135 -35.72 21.26 -21.02
C PRO A 135 -34.65 20.68 -21.96
N TRP A 136 -33.82 21.52 -22.60
CA TRP A 136 -32.82 21.05 -23.58
C TRP A 136 -31.54 21.86 -23.63
N ASP A 137 -31.14 22.49 -22.50
CA ASP A 137 -29.81 23.07 -22.36
C ASP A 137 -28.87 22.00 -21.74
N ASP A 138 -28.43 21.06 -22.58
CA ASP A 138 -27.35 20.11 -22.32
C ASP A 138 -25.97 20.81 -22.44
N SER A 139 -25.79 21.92 -21.75
CA SER A 139 -24.45 22.46 -21.53
C SER A 139 -23.81 21.70 -20.38
N GLU A 140 -23.31 20.50 -20.64
CA GLU A 140 -22.38 19.84 -19.76
C GLU A 140 -21.15 20.74 -19.55
N PRO A 141 -20.82 21.14 -18.29
CA PRO A 141 -19.53 21.73 -18.04
C PRO A 141 -18.47 20.63 -18.22
N SER A 142 -17.80 20.66 -19.38
CA SER A 142 -16.59 19.86 -19.66
C SER A 142 -15.47 20.27 -18.70
N GLY A 143 -15.59 19.81 -17.48
CA GLY A 143 -14.54 19.76 -16.48
C GLY A 143 -14.44 18.31 -16.10
N GLU A 144 -13.55 17.56 -16.72
CA GLU A 144 -13.12 16.25 -16.24
C GLU A 144 -12.53 16.38 -14.84
N THR A 145 -13.39 16.55 -13.84
CA THR A 145 -13.08 16.13 -12.50
C THR A 145 -13.10 14.62 -12.57
N VAL A 146 -11.91 14.02 -12.65
CA VAL A 146 -11.73 12.59 -12.40
C VAL A 146 -12.36 12.34 -11.02
N SER A 147 -13.63 11.94 -11.04
CA SER A 147 -14.37 11.52 -9.86
C SER A 147 -13.73 10.24 -9.38
N ALA A 148 -12.67 10.40 -8.59
CA ALA A 148 -12.07 9.27 -7.90
C ALA A 148 -13.15 8.63 -7.04
N ALA A 149 -13.57 7.42 -7.43
CA ALA A 149 -14.56 6.65 -6.70
C ALA A 149 -14.20 6.60 -5.20
N PRO A 150 -15.18 6.73 -4.31
CA PRO A 150 -14.92 6.78 -2.89
C PRO A 150 -14.23 5.50 -2.42
N LEU A 151 -13.02 5.63 -1.85
CA LEU A 151 -12.33 4.54 -1.14
C LEU A 151 -13.10 4.22 0.16
N ALA A 152 -14.35 3.75 0.05
CA ALA A 152 -15.23 3.53 1.18
C ALA A 152 -14.94 2.17 1.84
N SER A 153 -14.63 1.15 1.05
CA SER A 153 -14.38 -0.20 1.54
C SER A 153 -12.89 -0.54 1.58
N ARG A 154 -12.55 -1.60 2.35
CA ARG A 154 -11.18 -2.15 2.34
C ARG A 154 -10.78 -2.69 0.97
N ASP A 155 -11.74 -3.20 0.22
CA ASP A 155 -11.50 -3.71 -1.11
C ASP A 155 -11.15 -2.61 -2.11
N ASP A 156 -11.75 -1.42 -1.97
CA ASP A 156 -11.40 -0.26 -2.77
C ASP A 156 -9.98 0.23 -2.47
N ILE A 157 -9.60 0.22 -1.18
CA ILE A 157 -8.23 0.55 -0.75
C ILE A 157 -7.23 -0.48 -1.30
N ALA A 158 -7.58 -1.76 -1.20
CA ALA A 158 -6.76 -2.85 -1.72
C ALA A 158 -6.52 -2.71 -3.23
N LYS A 159 -7.58 -2.42 -4.00
CA LYS A 159 -7.49 -2.15 -5.45
C LYS A 159 -6.61 -0.93 -5.74
N ALA A 160 -6.83 0.20 -5.04
CA ALA A 160 -6.06 1.42 -5.23
C ALA A 160 -4.56 1.22 -4.93
N ALA A 161 -4.24 0.46 -3.88
CA ALA A 161 -2.88 0.14 -3.48
C ALA A 161 -2.27 -1.04 -4.25
N ARG A 162 -3.04 -1.76 -5.07
CA ARG A 162 -2.66 -3.04 -5.70
C ARG A 162 -2.21 -4.08 -4.68
N LEU A 163 -2.97 -4.20 -3.60
CA LEU A 163 -2.74 -5.11 -2.48
C LEU A 163 -3.94 -6.05 -2.30
N SER A 164 -3.78 -7.09 -1.51
CA SER A 164 -4.91 -7.89 -1.04
C SER A 164 -5.61 -7.23 0.16
N SER A 165 -6.91 -7.47 0.36
CA SER A 165 -7.66 -6.96 1.51
C SER A 165 -7.03 -7.39 2.84
N ASN A 166 -6.46 -8.60 2.91
CA ASN A 166 -5.73 -9.08 4.07
C ASN A 166 -4.47 -8.25 4.38
N GLN A 167 -3.71 -7.86 3.35
CA GLN A 167 -2.54 -6.98 3.53
C GLN A 167 -2.97 -5.61 4.06
N VAL A 168 -4.09 -5.05 3.58
CA VAL A 168 -4.63 -3.79 4.11
C VAL A 168 -4.94 -3.89 5.60
N VAL A 169 -5.58 -4.99 6.05
CA VAL A 169 -5.86 -5.23 7.49
C VAL A 169 -4.57 -5.30 8.31
N LEU A 170 -3.52 -5.98 7.79
CA LEU A 170 -2.24 -6.06 8.48
C LEU A 170 -1.58 -4.68 8.58
N ILE A 171 -1.64 -3.88 7.52
CA ILE A 171 -1.09 -2.52 7.48
C ILE A 171 -1.83 -1.59 8.44
N GLU A 172 -3.18 -1.65 8.48
CA GLU A 172 -3.98 -0.91 9.46
C GLU A 172 -3.58 -1.27 10.89
N LYS A 173 -3.34 -2.56 11.17
CA LYS A 173 -2.91 -3.03 12.48
C LYS A 173 -1.52 -2.50 12.86
N ILE A 174 -0.55 -2.62 11.94
CA ILE A 174 0.83 -2.13 12.17
C ILE A 174 0.79 -0.63 12.44
N ARG A 175 0.07 0.14 11.64
CA ARG A 175 -0.05 1.59 11.80
C ARG A 175 -0.62 2.01 13.16
N LYS A 176 -1.55 1.21 13.72
CA LYS A 176 -2.20 1.51 15.00
C LYS A 176 -1.43 1.04 16.23
N GLN A 177 -0.67 -0.04 16.11
CA GLN A 177 -0.15 -0.77 17.27
C GLN A 177 1.38 -0.94 17.27
N ALA A 178 2.05 -0.78 16.13
CA ALA A 178 3.49 -0.99 16.07
C ALA A 178 4.27 0.23 16.57
N VAL A 179 5.35 -0.02 17.28
CA VAL A 179 6.32 1.02 17.67
C VAL A 179 7.14 1.46 16.45
N PRO A 180 7.70 2.70 16.46
CA PRO A 180 8.45 3.26 15.32
C PRO A 180 9.60 2.37 14.85
N GLU A 181 10.28 1.68 15.76
CA GLU A 181 11.42 0.81 15.49
C GLU A 181 10.99 -0.42 14.65
N VAL A 182 9.84 -1.02 14.95
CA VAL A 182 9.27 -2.12 14.17
C VAL A 182 8.88 -1.65 12.78
N VAL A 183 8.33 -0.43 12.68
CA VAL A 183 8.00 0.18 11.38
C VAL A 183 9.28 0.46 10.57
N ALA A 184 10.35 0.93 11.21
CA ALA A 184 11.65 1.15 10.57
C ALA A 184 12.24 -0.17 10.04
N ALA A 185 12.19 -1.25 10.83
CA ALA A 185 12.64 -2.58 10.42
C ALA A 185 11.80 -3.15 9.26
N LEU A 186 10.50 -2.81 9.19
CA LEU A 186 9.64 -3.19 8.06
C LEU A 186 9.98 -2.38 6.79
N LYS A 187 10.21 -1.07 6.92
CA LYS A 187 10.60 -0.20 5.80
C LYS A 187 11.95 -0.59 5.20
N SER A 188 12.91 -0.97 6.04
CA SER A 188 14.23 -1.46 5.60
C SER A 188 14.17 -2.88 4.98
N GLY A 189 13.01 -3.55 4.99
CA GLY A 189 12.87 -4.93 4.50
C GLY A 189 13.45 -6.00 5.41
N ALA A 190 13.91 -5.66 6.61
CA ALA A 190 14.50 -6.59 7.59
C ALA A 190 13.49 -7.63 8.08
N ILE A 191 12.21 -7.27 8.13
CA ILE A 191 11.08 -8.15 8.49
C ILE A 191 9.94 -8.07 7.48
N SER A 192 9.19 -9.16 7.31
CA SER A 192 8.02 -9.19 6.44
C SER A 192 6.80 -8.52 7.09
N LEU A 193 5.85 -8.09 6.27
CA LEU A 193 4.57 -7.49 6.69
C LEU A 193 3.84 -8.36 7.73
N ASN A 194 3.80 -9.68 7.50
CA ASN A 194 3.18 -10.64 8.42
C ASN A 194 3.94 -10.77 9.76
N ALA A 195 5.27 -10.64 9.74
CA ALA A 195 6.08 -10.65 10.95
C ALA A 195 5.85 -9.37 11.75
N ALA A 196 5.89 -8.21 11.10
CA ALA A 196 5.61 -6.92 11.72
C ALA A 196 4.21 -6.88 12.36
N ALA A 197 3.18 -7.38 11.68
CA ALA A 197 1.82 -7.46 12.22
C ALA A 197 1.67 -8.43 13.40
N ALA A 198 2.50 -9.48 13.46
CA ALA A 198 2.56 -10.38 14.61
C ALA A 198 3.23 -9.69 15.80
N VAL A 199 4.39 -9.05 15.60
CA VAL A 199 5.09 -8.27 16.63
C VAL A 199 4.23 -7.12 17.13
N ALA A 200 3.53 -6.40 16.27
CA ALA A 200 2.60 -5.32 16.62
C ALA A 200 1.46 -5.77 17.56
N SER A 201 1.22 -7.08 17.72
CA SER A 201 0.23 -7.58 18.71
C SER A 201 0.83 -7.79 20.10
N LEU A 202 2.13 -7.62 20.29
CA LEU A 202 2.78 -7.67 21.59
C LEU A 202 2.61 -6.34 22.34
N PRO A 203 2.77 -6.34 23.67
CA PRO A 203 2.86 -5.11 24.44
C PRO A 203 4.03 -4.23 23.97
N THR A 204 3.91 -2.91 24.10
CA THR A 204 4.88 -1.94 23.59
C THR A 204 6.31 -2.22 24.08
N HIS A 205 6.47 -2.59 25.36
CA HIS A 205 7.78 -2.88 25.93
C HIS A 205 8.47 -4.11 25.30
N GLU A 206 7.68 -5.15 24.95
CA GLU A 206 8.22 -6.33 24.26
C GLU A 206 8.57 -6.04 22.79
N GLN A 207 7.80 -5.16 22.14
CA GLN A 207 8.12 -4.71 20.80
C GLN A 207 9.45 -3.97 20.75
N VAL A 208 9.67 -3.04 21.70
CA VAL A 208 10.93 -2.28 21.81
C VAL A 208 12.09 -3.22 22.13
N ALA A 209 11.91 -4.14 23.09
CA ALA A 209 12.95 -5.13 23.43
C ALA A 209 13.35 -5.98 22.23
N ALA A 210 12.36 -6.47 21.45
CA ALA A 210 12.61 -7.23 20.24
C ALA A 210 13.30 -6.40 19.15
N ALA A 211 12.95 -5.11 19.03
CA ALA A 211 13.58 -4.21 18.07
C ALA A 211 15.03 -3.88 18.41
N VAL A 212 15.34 -3.67 19.69
CA VAL A 212 16.72 -3.46 20.19
C VAL A 212 17.55 -4.73 20.01
N GLY A 213 16.96 -5.92 20.18
CA GLY A 213 17.62 -7.21 19.96
C GLY A 213 17.94 -7.51 18.49
N GLY A 214 17.46 -6.68 17.56
CA GLY A 214 17.77 -6.78 16.15
C GLY A 214 16.78 -7.64 15.33
N THR A 215 17.15 -7.86 14.07
CA THR A 215 16.26 -8.53 13.08
C THR A 215 15.90 -9.97 13.44
N ASP A 216 16.82 -10.68 14.06
CA ASP A 216 16.59 -12.09 14.40
C ASP A 216 15.67 -12.23 15.62
N GLU A 217 15.81 -11.34 16.61
CA GLU A 217 14.91 -11.31 17.76
C GLU A 217 13.48 -10.90 17.32
N LEU A 218 13.34 -9.94 16.39
CA LEU A 218 12.04 -9.59 15.80
C LEU A 218 11.40 -10.79 15.08
N LYS A 219 12.17 -11.59 14.34
CA LYS A 219 11.67 -12.81 13.67
C LYS A 219 11.26 -13.86 14.68
N GLN A 220 12.04 -14.04 15.76
CA GLN A 220 11.72 -14.98 16.84
C GLN A 220 10.47 -14.55 17.60
N ALA A 221 10.33 -13.27 17.95
CA ALA A 221 9.14 -12.70 18.58
C ALA A 221 7.90 -12.93 17.70
N ALA A 222 8.00 -12.67 16.39
CA ALA A 222 6.93 -12.98 15.45
C ALA A 222 6.55 -14.45 15.39
N LYS A 223 7.54 -15.35 15.49
CA LYS A 223 7.33 -16.80 15.53
C LYS A 223 6.60 -17.21 16.80
N ARG A 224 7.06 -16.76 17.98
CA ARG A 224 6.40 -17.02 19.29
C ARG A 224 4.93 -16.60 19.28
N VAL A 225 4.62 -15.40 18.76
CA VAL A 225 3.23 -14.92 18.65
C VAL A 225 2.38 -15.81 17.75
N ARG A 226 2.93 -16.27 16.62
CA ARG A 226 2.20 -17.15 15.70
C ARG A 226 1.96 -18.52 16.33
N GLU A 227 2.94 -19.08 17.03
CA GLU A 227 2.82 -20.35 17.74
C GLU A 227 1.79 -20.27 18.88
N ALA A 228 1.80 -19.19 19.66
CA ALA A 228 0.82 -18.93 20.72
C ALA A 228 -0.62 -18.80 20.18
N LYS A 229 -0.80 -18.27 18.96
CA LYS A 229 -2.10 -18.16 18.30
C LYS A 229 -2.55 -19.43 17.58
N ARG A 230 -1.66 -20.39 17.37
CA ARG A 230 -2.03 -21.70 16.84
C ARG A 230 -2.80 -22.43 17.93
N LYS A 231 -4.12 -22.53 17.77
CA LYS A 231 -4.91 -23.44 18.59
C LYS A 231 -4.26 -24.82 18.53
N PRO A 232 -4.07 -25.53 19.66
CA PRO A 232 -3.60 -26.90 19.64
C PRO A 232 -4.57 -27.68 18.74
N ARG A 233 -4.03 -28.30 17.71
CA ARG A 233 -4.77 -29.25 16.89
C ARG A 233 -5.01 -30.43 17.81
N VAL A 234 -6.21 -30.53 18.36
CA VAL A 234 -6.64 -31.71 19.10
C VAL A 234 -6.49 -32.88 18.12
N LEU A 235 -5.49 -33.68 18.36
CA LEU A 235 -5.40 -35.04 17.80
C LEU A 235 -6.50 -35.83 18.49
N SER A 236 -7.65 -35.89 17.87
CA SER A 236 -8.65 -36.91 18.20
C SER A 236 -8.17 -38.21 17.59
N ASP A 237 -7.35 -38.94 18.34
CA ASP A 237 -7.26 -40.38 18.23
C ASP A 237 -8.53 -40.92 18.90
N GLU A 238 -9.49 -41.33 18.11
CA GLU A 238 -10.37 -42.42 18.44
C GLU A 238 -10.90 -43.03 17.14
N PRO A 239 -10.75 -44.37 16.98
CA PRO A 239 -11.41 -45.10 15.92
C PRO A 239 -12.80 -45.52 16.42
N SER A 240 -13.86 -45.11 15.77
CA SER A 240 -15.13 -45.80 15.88
C SER A 240 -15.70 -46.11 14.51
N ASP A 241 -15.73 -47.40 14.26
CA ASP A 241 -16.58 -48.05 13.25
C ASP A 241 -18.05 -47.73 13.44
N GLN A 242 -18.78 -47.85 12.34
CA GLN A 242 -20.20 -48.11 12.08
C GLN A 242 -20.96 -47.00 11.40
N GLU A 243 -21.16 -47.22 10.14
CA GLU A 243 -22.33 -47.65 9.35
C GLU A 243 -23.54 -46.69 9.27
N GLU A 244 -23.87 -46.44 8.00
CA GLU A 244 -25.19 -46.29 7.37
C GLU A 244 -26.07 -45.06 7.64
N GLY A 245 -26.38 -44.38 6.52
CA GLY A 245 -27.75 -43.90 6.36
C GLY A 245 -27.96 -42.49 5.80
N VAL A 246 -28.12 -42.37 4.47
CA VAL A 246 -29.17 -41.57 3.78
C VAL A 246 -29.07 -40.05 3.66
N GLN A 247 -28.80 -39.62 2.41
CA GLN A 247 -29.36 -38.50 1.61
C GLN A 247 -29.30 -37.03 2.10
N ALA A 248 -28.43 -36.28 1.44
CA ALA A 248 -28.54 -35.04 0.60
C ALA A 248 -29.40 -33.86 1.11
N PRO A 249 -29.21 -32.60 0.60
CA PRO A 249 -28.08 -32.00 -0.13
C PRO A 249 -27.64 -30.61 0.42
N ASP A 250 -26.54 -30.09 -0.20
CA ASP A 250 -26.16 -28.68 -0.25
C ASP A 250 -25.59 -28.01 1.02
N SER A 251 -24.26 -28.08 1.11
CA SER A 251 -23.45 -26.91 1.47
C SER A 251 -21.97 -27.24 1.23
N CYS A 252 -21.36 -26.49 0.32
CA CYS A 252 -19.96 -26.57 -0.10
C CYS A 252 -19.05 -26.42 1.13
N ALA A 253 -18.46 -27.50 1.62
CA ALA A 253 -17.54 -27.51 2.74
C ALA A 253 -16.11 -27.20 2.24
N PRO A 254 -15.38 -26.23 2.85
CA PRO A 254 -14.04 -25.78 2.41
C PRO A 254 -12.91 -26.82 2.60
N GLY A 255 -13.23 -28.06 2.93
CA GLY A 255 -12.24 -29.11 3.17
C GLY A 255 -11.90 -29.99 1.96
N GLU A 256 -12.79 -30.10 0.98
CA GLU A 256 -12.56 -30.94 -0.21
C GLU A 256 -11.58 -30.31 -1.20
N ASP A 257 -11.65 -28.99 -1.37
CA ASP A 257 -10.73 -28.25 -2.25
C ASP A 257 -9.27 -28.36 -1.80
N VAL A 258 -9.01 -28.35 -0.50
CA VAL A 258 -7.66 -28.48 0.06
C VAL A 258 -7.08 -29.90 -0.19
N LYS A 259 -7.89 -30.95 -0.11
CA LYS A 259 -7.46 -32.31 -0.44
C LYS A 259 -7.20 -32.48 -1.93
N ALA A 260 -8.06 -31.92 -2.79
CA ALA A 260 -7.89 -31.90 -4.24
C ALA A 260 -6.62 -31.14 -4.65
N LEU A 261 -6.39 -29.95 -4.08
CA LEU A 261 -5.18 -29.16 -4.29
C LEU A 261 -3.91 -29.88 -3.82
N LYS A 262 -3.91 -30.55 -2.68
CA LYS A 262 -2.77 -31.35 -2.21
C LYS A 262 -2.47 -32.54 -3.13
N ARG A 263 -3.50 -33.21 -3.66
CA ARG A 263 -3.32 -34.28 -4.67
C ARG A 263 -2.73 -33.72 -5.95
N ARG A 264 -3.19 -32.54 -6.39
CA ARG A 264 -2.67 -31.88 -7.59
C ARG A 264 -1.22 -31.43 -7.45
N ILE A 265 -0.84 -30.90 -6.27
CA ILE A 265 0.56 -30.56 -5.95
C ILE A 265 1.44 -31.81 -6.03
N GLY A 266 1.07 -32.90 -5.38
CA GLY A 266 1.85 -34.14 -5.44
C GLY A 266 1.94 -34.76 -6.84
N GLN A 267 0.94 -34.53 -7.69
CA GLN A 267 1.00 -34.94 -9.10
C GLN A 267 1.97 -34.08 -9.91
N LEU A 268 1.94 -32.76 -9.73
CA LEU A 268 2.85 -31.81 -10.39
C LEU A 268 4.30 -31.99 -9.93
N GLU A 269 4.55 -32.34 -8.67
CA GLU A 269 5.88 -32.67 -8.16
C GLU A 269 6.44 -33.90 -8.86
N LYS A 270 5.65 -34.98 -9.01
CA LYS A 270 6.05 -36.17 -9.74
C LYS A 270 6.31 -35.91 -11.23
N GLU A 271 5.50 -35.07 -11.87
CA GLU A 271 5.73 -34.65 -13.26
C GLU A 271 7.03 -33.85 -13.40
N ASN A 272 7.29 -32.93 -12.48
CA ASN A 272 8.55 -32.17 -12.45
C ASN A 272 9.78 -33.06 -12.28
N ASP A 273 9.73 -34.05 -11.40
CA ASP A 273 10.83 -35.00 -11.22
C ASP A 273 11.04 -35.87 -12.46
N ALA A 274 9.97 -36.28 -13.13
CA ALA A 274 10.08 -37.05 -14.39
C ALA A 274 10.72 -36.19 -15.50
N LEU A 275 10.29 -34.92 -15.64
CA LEU A 275 10.86 -33.98 -16.62
C LEU A 275 12.34 -33.68 -16.32
N ARG A 276 12.71 -33.51 -15.06
CA ARG A 276 14.12 -33.32 -14.66
C ARG A 276 14.99 -34.53 -15.06
N LYS A 277 14.48 -35.75 -14.85
CA LYS A 277 15.18 -36.97 -15.29
C LYS A 277 15.32 -37.04 -16.83
N GLN A 278 14.29 -36.62 -17.56
CA GLN A 278 14.35 -36.54 -19.04
C GLN A 278 15.39 -35.54 -19.52
N VAL A 279 15.44 -34.34 -18.90
CA VAL A 279 16.44 -33.30 -19.23
C VAL A 279 17.85 -33.81 -18.97
N LEU A 280 18.09 -34.45 -17.82
CA LEU A 280 19.40 -35.04 -17.52
C LEU A 280 19.81 -36.11 -18.54
N ASN A 281 18.88 -36.99 -18.93
CA ASN A 281 19.13 -38.00 -19.92
C ASN A 281 19.44 -37.42 -21.32
N LEU A 282 18.76 -36.33 -21.70
CA LEU A 282 19.03 -35.62 -22.95
C LEU A 282 20.39 -34.91 -22.91
N LEU A 283 20.76 -34.30 -21.78
CA LEU A 283 22.07 -33.67 -21.59
C LEU A 283 23.19 -34.69 -21.68
N GLU A 284 23.01 -35.89 -21.10
CA GLU A 284 23.97 -36.99 -21.18
C GLU A 284 24.12 -37.54 -22.61
N LYS A 285 23.02 -37.59 -23.37
CA LYS A 285 23.05 -37.98 -24.79
C LYS A 285 23.74 -36.91 -25.66
N THR A 286 23.52 -35.66 -25.42
CA THR A 286 24.19 -34.57 -26.17
C THR A 286 25.67 -34.50 -25.84
N SER A 287 26.09 -34.76 -24.57
CA SER A 287 27.49 -34.77 -24.20
C SER A 287 28.30 -35.98 -24.76
N ARG A 288 27.60 -37.03 -25.20
CA ARG A 288 28.23 -38.20 -25.86
C ARG A 288 28.34 -38.04 -27.38
N LEU A 289 27.74 -37.00 -27.94
CA LEU A 289 27.74 -36.72 -29.39
C LEU A 289 28.68 -35.57 -29.77
N THR A 290 29.25 -34.91 -28.75
CA THR A 290 30.36 -33.93 -28.86
C THR A 290 31.68 -34.57 -28.42
#